data_4f64f378ac3ea27107fcef4a22235333
#
_entry.id   4f64f378ac3ea27107fcef4a22235333
#
_cell.length_a   1.000
_cell.length_b   1.000
_cell.length_c   1.000
_cell.angle_alpha   90.00
_cell.angle_beta   90.00
_cell.angle_gamma   90.00
#
_symmetry.space_group_name_H-M   'P 1'
#
loop_
_entity.id
_entity.type
_entity.pdbx_description
1 polymer ?
#
loop_
_entity_poly.entity_id
_entity_poly.type
_entity_poly.pdbx_seq_one_letter_code
_entity_poly.pdbx_strand_id
1 'polypeptide(L)'
;ILESLQKQLPSQTNEVIKVAGHYFNRLTQGRYQGIQIENMKIAVKQNNEKWLFASELSRGTLDQLLVSIRLAFIENLSSKIALPILIDDGFVNFDSERKKIMLQLIKELSSKVQVIYFSLDDEPFTIAETPASLIRLQR
;
A
#
# COMPACT_ATOMS: atom_id res chain seq x y z
N ILE A 1 -12.36 29.43 -9.33
CA ILE A 1 -12.68 28.01 -9.02
C ILE A 1 -11.64 27.09 -9.65
N LEU A 2 -11.28 27.24 -10.94
CA LEU A 2 -10.27 26.39 -11.60
C LEU A 2 -8.86 26.60 -11.04
N GLU A 3 -8.46 27.83 -10.71
CA GLU A 3 -7.15 28.12 -10.10
C GLU A 3 -7.02 27.57 -8.68
N SER A 4 -8.10 27.54 -7.90
CA SER A 4 -8.08 26.95 -6.55
C SER A 4 -7.98 25.43 -6.59
N LEU A 5 -8.56 24.78 -7.59
CA LEU A 5 -8.45 23.33 -7.81
C LEU A 5 -7.02 22.93 -8.26
N GLN A 6 -6.40 23.73 -9.13
CA GLN A 6 -5.02 23.48 -9.56
C GLN A 6 -3.98 23.65 -8.45
N LYS A 7 -4.24 24.50 -7.44
CA LYS A 7 -3.35 24.65 -6.27
C LYS A 7 -3.54 23.57 -5.21
N GLN A 8 -4.71 22.94 -5.11
CA GLN A 8 -4.95 21.87 -4.14
C GLN A 8 -4.46 20.49 -4.60
N LEU A 9 -4.49 20.20 -5.89
CA LEU A 9 -4.01 18.95 -6.46
C LEU A 9 -2.54 18.63 -6.14
N PRO A 10 -1.58 19.56 -6.23
CA PRO A 10 -0.18 19.27 -5.91
C PRO A 10 0.07 18.91 -4.45
N SER A 11 -0.63 19.55 -3.50
CA SER A 11 -0.42 19.30 -2.07
C SER A 11 -0.98 17.93 -1.64
N GLN A 12 -2.15 17.55 -2.12
CA GLN A 12 -2.75 16.23 -1.80
C GLN A 12 -1.97 15.08 -2.46
N THR A 13 -1.49 15.28 -3.68
CA THR A 13 -0.63 14.30 -4.37
C THR A 13 0.67 14.10 -3.59
N ASN A 14 1.28 15.16 -3.08
CA ASN A 14 2.50 15.07 -2.29
C ASN A 14 2.31 14.30 -0.97
N GLU A 15 1.17 14.47 -0.30
CA GLU A 15 0.85 13.69 0.91
C GLU A 15 0.70 12.20 0.60
N VAL A 16 -0.06 11.85 -0.42
CA VAL A 16 -0.23 10.45 -0.84
C VAL A 16 1.12 9.83 -1.19
N ILE A 17 1.97 10.53 -1.92
CA ILE A 17 3.30 10.04 -2.29
C ILE A 17 4.21 9.85 -1.07
N LYS A 18 4.14 10.75 -0.09
CA LYS A 18 4.86 10.62 1.17
C LYS A 18 4.42 9.37 1.97
N VAL A 19 3.11 9.16 2.08
CA VAL A 19 2.54 7.98 2.75
C VAL A 19 2.89 6.70 1.98
N ALA A 20 2.83 6.73 0.65
CA ALA A 20 3.26 5.62 -0.19
C ALA A 20 4.74 5.27 0.02
N GLY A 21 5.60 6.28 0.16
CA GLY A 21 7.01 6.08 0.50
C GLY A 21 7.21 5.36 1.82
N HIS A 22 6.40 5.68 2.83
CA HIS A 22 6.42 4.98 4.12
C HIS A 22 6.02 3.51 3.99
N TYR A 23 4.94 3.20 3.28
CA TYR A 23 4.53 1.82 3.02
C TYR A 23 5.59 1.05 2.21
N PHE A 24 6.16 1.69 1.19
CA PHE A 24 7.18 1.07 0.35
C PHE A 24 8.47 0.78 1.12
N ASN A 25 8.89 1.68 2.01
CA ASN A 25 10.02 1.46 2.89
C ASN A 25 9.80 0.22 3.79
N ARG A 26 8.62 0.08 4.39
CA ARG A 26 8.28 -1.07 5.23
C ARG A 26 8.23 -2.37 4.44
N LEU A 27 7.56 -2.39 3.28
CA LEU A 27 7.46 -3.58 2.42
C LEU A 27 8.81 -4.04 1.87
N THR A 28 9.72 -3.10 1.64
CA THR A 28 11.07 -3.40 1.15
C THR A 28 12.11 -3.50 2.27
N GLN A 29 11.66 -3.49 3.54
CA GLN A 29 12.52 -3.62 4.72
C GLN A 29 13.66 -2.60 4.75
N GLY A 30 13.33 -1.35 4.47
CA GLY A 30 14.27 -0.24 4.48
C GLY A 30 15.16 -0.10 3.24
N ARG A 31 15.00 -0.97 2.24
CA ARG A 31 15.80 -0.89 1.00
C ARG A 31 15.54 0.40 0.22
N TYR A 32 14.31 0.91 0.25
CA TYR A 32 13.91 2.14 -0.39
C TYR A 32 13.31 3.11 0.63
N GLN A 33 13.65 4.39 0.52
CA GLN A 33 13.33 5.40 1.53
C GLN A 33 12.33 6.44 1.07
N GLY A 34 12.08 6.55 -0.22
CA GLY A 34 11.18 7.57 -0.74
C GLY A 34 10.69 7.30 -2.15
N ILE A 35 9.62 7.99 -2.49
CA ILE A 35 9.02 7.98 -3.82
C ILE A 35 8.88 9.44 -4.25
N GLN A 36 9.13 9.72 -5.52
CA GLN A 36 8.83 11.01 -6.11
C GLN A 36 8.29 10.83 -7.54
N ILE A 37 7.52 11.80 -7.99
CA ILE A 37 7.02 11.85 -9.37
C ILE A 37 7.72 13.02 -10.06
N GLU A 38 8.43 12.69 -11.13
CA GLU A 38 9.14 13.67 -11.95
C GLU A 38 8.81 13.41 -13.41
N ASN A 39 8.35 14.46 -14.13
CA ASN A 39 7.99 14.37 -15.55
C ASN A 39 7.07 13.18 -15.88
N MET A 40 6.01 12.97 -15.09
CA MET A 40 5.07 11.85 -15.21
C MET A 40 5.70 10.45 -15.00
N LYS A 41 6.92 10.38 -14.49
CA LYS A 41 7.60 9.13 -14.14
C LYS A 41 7.75 9.00 -12.65
N ILE A 42 7.62 7.78 -12.15
CA ILE A 42 7.84 7.47 -10.74
C ILE A 42 9.31 7.11 -10.55
N ALA A 43 9.97 7.79 -9.62
CA ALA A 43 11.31 7.48 -9.17
C ALA A 43 11.28 7.08 -7.68
N VAL A 44 12.18 6.18 -7.29
CA VAL A 44 12.32 5.69 -5.93
C VAL A 44 13.75 5.89 -5.44
N LYS A 45 13.89 6.27 -4.17
CA LYS A 45 15.18 6.52 -3.54
C LYS A 45 15.64 5.26 -2.81
N GLN A 46 16.79 4.73 -3.17
CA GLN A 46 17.44 3.64 -2.45
C GLN A 46 18.09 4.14 -1.14
N ASN A 47 18.37 3.22 -0.22
CA ASN A 47 19.06 3.52 1.04
C ASN A 47 20.50 4.06 0.85
N ASN A 48 21.11 3.84 -0.33
CA ASN A 48 22.40 4.38 -0.74
C ASN A 48 22.29 5.76 -1.44
N GLU A 49 21.19 6.46 -1.25
CA GLU A 49 20.89 7.78 -1.82
C GLU A 49 20.70 7.82 -3.36
N LYS A 50 20.80 6.69 -4.06
CA LYS A 50 20.59 6.59 -5.50
C LYS A 50 19.10 6.61 -5.84
N TRP A 51 18.74 7.39 -6.84
CA TRP A 51 17.41 7.39 -7.44
C TRP A 51 17.34 6.42 -8.63
N LEU A 52 16.27 5.64 -8.70
CA LEU A 52 15.95 4.74 -9.81
C LEU A 52 14.54 5.03 -10.31
N PHE A 53 14.33 4.96 -11.61
CA PHE A 53 12.97 4.98 -12.14
C PHE A 53 12.26 3.65 -11.86
N ALA A 54 10.94 3.69 -11.74
CA ALA A 54 10.13 2.49 -11.52
C ALA A 54 10.34 1.41 -12.61
N SER A 55 10.66 1.82 -13.83
CA SER A 55 10.99 0.93 -14.96
C SER A 55 12.29 0.14 -14.79
N GLU A 56 13.16 0.55 -13.86
CA GLU A 56 14.44 -0.12 -13.56
C GLU A 56 14.30 -1.13 -12.42
N LEU A 57 13.12 -1.20 -11.78
CA LEU A 57 12.88 -2.10 -10.66
C LEU A 57 12.61 -3.54 -11.14
N SER A 58 12.99 -4.50 -10.31
CA SER A 58 12.53 -5.88 -10.51
C SER A 58 11.00 -5.95 -10.41
N ARG A 59 10.39 -6.95 -11.07
CA ARG A 59 8.94 -7.13 -11.05
C ARG A 59 8.36 -7.18 -9.62
N GLY A 60 8.98 -7.96 -8.73
CA GLY A 60 8.52 -8.05 -7.35
C GLY A 60 8.66 -6.74 -6.57
N THR A 61 9.68 -5.93 -6.85
CA THR A 61 9.83 -4.59 -6.24
C THR A 61 8.81 -3.61 -6.81
N LEU A 62 8.53 -3.69 -8.11
CA LEU A 62 7.50 -2.88 -8.75
C LEU A 62 6.11 -3.20 -8.19
N ASP A 63 5.79 -4.48 -7.97
CA ASP A 63 4.52 -4.90 -7.35
C ASP A 63 4.38 -4.31 -5.94
N GLN A 64 5.45 -4.30 -5.14
CA GLN A 64 5.46 -3.67 -3.82
C GLN A 64 5.25 -2.16 -3.90
N LEU A 65 5.87 -1.48 -4.88
CA LEU A 65 5.67 -0.06 -5.11
C LEU A 65 4.21 0.27 -5.45
N LEU A 66 3.62 -0.49 -6.37
CA LEU A 66 2.23 -0.29 -6.78
C LEU A 66 1.25 -0.53 -5.62
N VAL A 67 1.47 -1.57 -4.82
CA VAL A 67 0.66 -1.84 -3.63
C VAL A 67 0.80 -0.70 -2.61
N SER A 68 2.01 -0.19 -2.39
CA SER A 68 2.26 0.94 -1.49
C SER A 68 1.51 2.20 -1.88
N ILE A 69 1.48 2.50 -3.18
CA ILE A 69 0.72 3.63 -3.72
C ILE A 69 -0.79 3.42 -3.53
N ARG A 70 -1.29 2.20 -3.76
CA ARG A 70 -2.70 1.88 -3.54
C ARG A 70 -3.11 2.03 -2.09
N LEU A 71 -2.32 1.52 -1.14
CA LEU A 71 -2.59 1.66 0.29
C LEU A 71 -2.61 3.13 0.74
N ALA A 72 -1.66 3.93 0.27
CA ALA A 72 -1.61 5.35 0.57
C ALA A 72 -2.83 6.10 0.01
N PHE A 73 -3.26 5.74 -1.20
CA PHE A 73 -4.45 6.33 -1.81
C PHE A 73 -5.72 5.95 -1.02
N ILE A 74 -5.84 4.70 -0.60
CA ILE A 74 -6.94 4.20 0.22
C ILE A 74 -6.96 4.93 1.57
N GLU A 75 -5.83 5.07 2.23
CA GLU A 75 -5.73 5.79 3.51
C GLU A 75 -6.17 7.25 3.37
N ASN A 76 -5.73 7.92 2.33
CA ASN A 76 -6.15 9.30 2.03
C ASN A 76 -7.65 9.39 1.72
N LEU A 77 -8.21 8.42 0.98
CA LEU A 77 -9.62 8.39 0.63
C LEU A 77 -10.49 8.08 1.86
N SER A 78 -10.07 7.16 2.72
CA SER A 78 -10.81 6.74 3.91
C SER A 78 -11.02 7.86 4.93
N SER A 79 -10.14 8.86 4.92
CA SER A 79 -10.31 10.07 5.73
C SER A 79 -11.48 10.97 5.29
N LYS A 80 -11.97 10.77 4.06
CA LYS A 80 -13.02 11.58 3.43
C LYS A 80 -14.33 10.81 3.24
N ILE A 81 -14.23 9.52 2.97
CA ILE A 81 -15.37 8.66 2.61
C ILE A 81 -15.23 7.33 3.35
N ALA A 82 -16.26 6.94 4.09
CA ALA A 82 -16.31 5.66 4.80
C ALA A 82 -16.68 4.52 3.83
N LEU A 83 -15.73 4.04 3.03
CA LEU A 83 -15.89 2.91 2.14
C LEU A 83 -15.07 1.72 2.63
N PRO A 84 -15.60 0.48 2.56
CA PRO A 84 -14.81 -0.71 2.86
C PRO A 84 -13.78 -0.99 1.77
N ILE A 85 -12.68 -1.61 2.16
CA ILE A 85 -11.67 -2.15 1.24
C ILE A 85 -11.97 -3.62 1.04
N LEU A 86 -12.04 -4.05 -0.22
CA LEU A 86 -12.13 -5.45 -0.56
C LEU A 86 -10.78 -5.91 -1.12
N ILE A 87 -10.25 -6.99 -0.55
CA ILE A 87 -9.00 -7.63 -0.99
C ILE A 87 -9.36 -9.08 -1.33
N ASP A 88 -9.12 -9.46 -2.58
CA ASP A 88 -9.36 -10.80 -3.11
C ASP A 88 -8.01 -11.42 -3.49
N ASP A 89 -7.53 -12.35 -2.66
CA ASP A 89 -6.25 -13.06 -2.80
C ASP A 89 -5.07 -12.17 -3.27
N GLY A 90 -5.06 -10.92 -2.83
CA GLY A 90 -4.25 -9.83 -3.41
C GLY A 90 -2.74 -10.02 -3.30
N PHE A 91 -2.24 -11.02 -2.54
CA PHE A 91 -0.81 -11.18 -2.22
C PHE A 91 -0.28 -12.58 -2.49
N VAL A 92 -0.91 -13.30 -3.40
CA VAL A 92 -0.52 -14.68 -3.78
C VAL A 92 0.92 -14.74 -4.31
N ASN A 93 1.38 -13.68 -4.97
CA ASN A 93 2.73 -13.59 -5.53
C ASN A 93 3.80 -13.10 -4.54
N PHE A 94 3.42 -12.81 -3.30
CA PHE A 94 4.37 -12.39 -2.27
C PHE A 94 4.97 -13.63 -1.60
N ASP A 95 6.27 -13.57 -1.29
CA ASP A 95 6.87 -14.54 -0.39
C ASP A 95 6.27 -14.41 1.02
N SER A 96 6.49 -15.42 1.87
CA SER A 96 5.89 -15.49 3.20
C SER A 96 6.26 -14.29 4.09
N GLU A 97 7.47 -13.75 3.97
CA GLU A 97 7.90 -12.61 4.77
C GLU A 97 7.23 -11.31 4.35
N ARG A 98 7.18 -11.03 3.05
CA ARG A 98 6.47 -9.87 2.49
C ARG A 98 4.97 -9.95 2.73
N LYS A 99 4.39 -11.14 2.62
CA LYS A 99 2.98 -11.40 2.93
C LYS A 99 2.68 -11.06 4.40
N LYS A 100 3.55 -11.48 5.32
CA LYS A 100 3.44 -11.15 6.75
C LYS A 100 3.47 -9.64 7.00
N ILE A 101 4.43 -8.93 6.42
CA ILE A 101 4.51 -7.47 6.53
C ILE A 101 3.25 -6.81 5.97
N MET A 102 2.78 -7.29 4.82
CA MET A 102 1.58 -6.76 4.17
C MET A 102 0.33 -6.95 5.03
N LEU A 103 0.14 -8.11 5.63
CA LEU A 103 -0.98 -8.39 6.51
C LEU A 103 -0.94 -7.52 7.79
N GLN A 104 0.26 -7.23 8.32
CA GLN A 104 0.42 -6.27 9.42
C GLN A 104 0.01 -4.85 9.00
N LEU A 105 0.40 -4.40 7.80
CA LEU A 105 -0.02 -3.10 7.27
C LEU A 105 -1.54 -3.01 7.09
N ILE A 106 -2.16 -4.07 6.58
CA ILE A 106 -3.62 -4.15 6.44
C ILE A 106 -4.30 -4.11 7.81
N LYS A 107 -3.75 -4.80 8.80
CA LYS A 107 -4.25 -4.76 10.18
C LYS A 107 -4.19 -3.33 10.75
N GLU A 108 -3.10 -2.62 10.57
CA GLU A 108 -2.98 -1.23 10.99
C GLU A 108 -4.01 -0.34 10.27
N LEU A 109 -4.18 -0.54 8.97
CA LEU A 109 -5.15 0.19 8.16
C LEU A 109 -6.59 -0.12 8.58
N SER A 110 -6.87 -1.34 9.05
CA SER A 110 -8.20 -1.77 9.51
C SER A 110 -8.70 -1.01 10.76
N SER A 111 -7.81 -0.32 11.48
CA SER A 111 -8.20 0.59 12.56
C SER A 111 -8.89 1.87 12.05
N LYS A 112 -8.68 2.22 10.77
CA LYS A 112 -9.19 3.44 10.13
C LYS A 112 -10.31 3.15 9.14
N VAL A 113 -10.34 1.95 8.56
CA VAL A 113 -11.26 1.58 7.49
C VAL A 113 -11.63 0.10 7.61
N GLN A 114 -12.89 -0.23 7.29
CA GLN A 114 -13.30 -1.63 7.23
C GLN A 114 -12.57 -2.36 6.12
N VAL A 115 -11.94 -3.49 6.45
CA VAL A 115 -11.27 -4.36 5.49
C VAL A 115 -12.01 -5.69 5.40
N ILE A 116 -12.35 -6.10 4.19
CA ILE A 116 -12.93 -7.41 3.88
C ILE A 116 -11.91 -8.15 3.03
N TYR A 117 -11.35 -9.22 3.58
CA TYR A 117 -10.29 -9.99 2.94
C TYR A 117 -10.83 -11.37 2.55
N PHE A 118 -10.81 -11.67 1.26
CA PHE A 118 -11.12 -13.00 0.73
C PHE A 118 -9.83 -13.78 0.53
N SER A 119 -9.76 -14.99 1.08
CA SER A 119 -8.62 -15.88 0.92
C SER A 119 -9.05 -17.33 0.93
N LEU A 120 -8.31 -18.15 0.20
CA LEU A 120 -8.43 -19.62 0.27
C LEU A 120 -7.65 -20.19 1.46
N ASP A 121 -6.72 -19.42 2.04
CA ASP A 121 -5.86 -19.81 3.15
C ASP A 121 -6.33 -19.22 4.48
N ASP A 122 -6.12 -19.96 5.58
CA ASP A 122 -6.34 -19.47 6.94
C ASP A 122 -5.16 -18.59 7.47
N GLU A 123 -4.06 -18.47 6.73
CA GLU A 123 -2.85 -17.75 7.13
C GLU A 123 -3.10 -16.28 7.53
N PRO A 124 -3.96 -15.50 6.84
CA PRO A 124 -4.25 -14.12 7.24
C PRO A 124 -4.78 -13.99 8.67
N PHE A 125 -5.48 -14.99 9.17
CA PHE A 125 -6.06 -14.99 10.52
C PHE A 125 -5.02 -15.27 11.61
N THR A 126 -4.06 -16.15 11.34
CA THR A 126 -2.96 -16.46 12.25
C THR A 126 -2.01 -15.28 12.44
N ILE A 127 -1.81 -14.48 11.40
CA ILE A 127 -0.93 -13.29 11.45
C ILE A 127 -1.64 -12.10 12.09
N ALA A 128 -2.95 -11.99 11.92
CA ALA A 128 -3.71 -10.84 12.40
C ALA A 128 -3.76 -10.73 13.93
N GLU A 129 -3.64 -11.85 14.70
CA GLU A 129 -3.68 -11.90 16.18
C GLU A 129 -4.80 -11.06 16.82
N THR A 130 -5.80 -10.69 16.05
CA THR A 130 -6.92 -9.82 16.45
C THR A 130 -8.23 -10.50 16.16
N PRO A 131 -9.30 -10.16 16.85
CA PRO A 131 -10.63 -10.70 16.57
C PRO A 131 -11.14 -10.19 15.21
N ALA A 132 -10.60 -10.75 14.14
CA ALA A 132 -11.22 -10.68 12.84
C ALA A 132 -12.39 -11.67 12.83
N SER A 133 -13.54 -11.24 12.35
CA SER A 133 -14.67 -12.15 12.16
C SER A 133 -14.37 -13.05 10.95
N LEU A 134 -14.12 -14.34 11.21
CA LEU A 134 -13.93 -15.31 10.15
C LEU A 134 -15.29 -15.83 9.69
N ILE A 135 -15.59 -15.66 8.42
CA ILE A 135 -16.78 -16.21 7.76
C ILE A 135 -16.31 -17.26 6.75
N ARG A 136 -16.66 -18.54 7.02
CA ARG A 136 -16.39 -19.62 6.06
C ARG A 136 -17.55 -19.73 5.09
N LEU A 137 -17.26 -19.51 3.81
CA LEU A 137 -18.22 -19.73 2.72
C LEU A 137 -18.26 -21.22 2.41
N GLN A 138 -19.46 -21.83 2.52
CA GLN A 138 -19.68 -23.20 2.07
C GLN A 138 -19.81 -23.21 0.55
N ARG A 139 -19.19 -24.19 -0.09
CA ARG A 139 -19.39 -24.48 -1.51
C ARG A 139 -20.72 -25.19 -1.72
#